data_6c69c82eea9b09e7b6c43690a81594db
#
_entry.id   6c69c82eea9b09e7b6c43690a81594db
#
_cell.length_a   1.000
_cell.length_b   1.000
_cell.length_c   1.000
_cell.angle_alpha   90.00
_cell.angle_beta   90.00
_cell.angle_gamma   90.00
#
_symmetry.space_group_name_H-M   'P 1'
#
loop_
_entity.id
_entity.type
_entity.pdbx_description
1 polymer ?
#
loop_
_entity_poly.entity_id
_entity_poly.type
_entity_poly.pdbx_seq_one_letter_code
_entity_poly.pdbx_strand_id
1 'polypeptide(L)'
;MFFDPTYLICVALPSMLLMGIASWYVKHAYNKWSQVRASSGLTGAEAAKQLISRSAFVGEAGVPDLRNVRVLGIGGNLTDNYNPQDKTLYLSPSVANSPSVAAVAVAAHELGHAMQDAEGYLPMKFRSALVPMVNIGSNLGWILILAGLIFRVTELAW
;
A
#
# COMPACT_ATOMS: atom_id res chain seq x y z
N MET A 1 30.03 6.36 7.67
CA MET A 1 28.91 7.25 7.30
C MET A 1 27.61 6.85 7.99
N PHE A 2 27.13 5.61 7.93
CA PHE A 2 25.89 5.18 8.62
C PHE A 2 25.98 5.18 10.16
N PHE A 3 27.18 5.17 10.73
CA PHE A 3 27.41 5.23 12.17
C PHE A 3 27.92 6.59 12.65
N ASP A 4 27.82 7.64 11.81
CA ASP A 4 28.11 9.00 12.24
C ASP A 4 27.08 9.41 13.30
N PRO A 5 27.50 9.84 14.50
CA PRO A 5 26.58 10.28 15.55
C PRO A 5 25.64 11.39 15.10
N THR A 6 26.10 12.28 14.24
CA THR A 6 25.28 13.37 13.69
C THR A 6 24.17 12.83 12.81
N TYR A 7 24.45 11.85 11.92
CA TYR A 7 23.46 11.19 11.11
C TYR A 7 22.43 10.42 11.97
N LEU A 8 22.91 9.69 12.98
CA LEU A 8 22.02 8.93 13.87
C LEU A 8 21.06 9.84 14.64
N ILE A 9 21.55 10.96 15.17
CA ILE A 9 20.73 11.88 15.96
C ILE A 9 19.84 12.74 15.08
N CYS A 10 20.35 13.29 13.98
CA CYS A 10 19.62 14.28 13.19
C CYS A 10 18.71 13.66 12.12
N VAL A 11 18.97 12.43 11.68
CA VAL A 11 18.21 11.79 10.60
C VAL A 11 17.54 10.49 11.05
N ALA A 12 18.31 9.52 11.54
CA ALA A 12 17.78 8.21 11.83
C ALA A 12 16.77 8.23 12.99
N LEU A 13 17.12 8.89 14.09
CA LEU A 13 16.26 8.92 15.28
C LEU A 13 14.94 9.68 15.05
N PRO A 14 14.90 10.88 14.46
CA PRO A 14 13.64 11.54 14.12
C PRO A 14 12.80 10.73 13.12
N SER A 15 13.44 10.11 12.12
CA SER A 15 12.73 9.27 11.15
C SER A 15 12.08 8.05 11.81
N MET A 16 12.80 7.37 12.70
CA MET A 16 12.26 6.22 13.45
C MET A 16 11.11 6.63 14.37
N LEU A 17 11.22 7.77 15.05
CA LEU A 17 10.15 8.29 15.89
C LEU A 17 8.90 8.61 15.08
N LEU A 18 9.03 9.32 13.96
CA LEU A 18 7.91 9.63 13.07
C LEU A 18 7.25 8.36 12.52
N MET A 19 8.03 7.38 12.07
CA MET A 19 7.50 6.10 11.60
C MET A 19 6.78 5.35 12.73
N GLY A 20 7.35 5.33 13.93
CA GLY A 20 6.75 4.69 15.10
C GLY A 20 5.41 5.31 15.47
N ILE A 21 5.34 6.65 15.57
CA ILE A 21 4.13 7.39 15.87
C ILE A 21 3.07 7.17 14.79
N ALA A 22 3.44 7.29 13.52
CA ALA A 22 2.52 7.08 12.40
C ALA A 22 1.96 5.66 12.38
N SER A 23 2.81 4.66 12.55
CA SER A 23 2.41 3.25 12.59
C SER A 23 1.49 2.94 13.78
N TRP A 24 1.80 3.50 14.95
CA TRP A 24 0.97 3.37 16.13
C TRP A 24 -0.40 4.02 15.92
N TYR A 25 -0.43 5.24 15.37
CA TYR A 25 -1.68 5.96 15.09
C TYR A 25 -2.58 5.20 14.13
N VAL A 26 -2.03 4.68 13.02
CA VAL A 26 -2.79 3.91 12.02
C VAL A 26 -3.35 2.63 12.66
N LYS A 27 -2.53 1.87 13.40
CA LYS A 27 -2.99 0.66 14.08
C LYS A 27 -4.06 0.95 15.13
N HIS A 28 -3.89 2.03 15.90
CA HIS A 28 -4.87 2.44 16.90
C HIS A 28 -6.20 2.83 16.25
N ALA A 29 -6.18 3.64 15.20
CA ALA A 29 -7.37 4.02 14.45
C ALA A 29 -8.08 2.80 13.85
N TYR A 30 -7.31 1.89 13.20
CA TYR A 30 -7.86 0.66 12.66
C TYR A 30 -8.54 -0.19 13.76
N ASN A 31 -7.87 -0.44 14.87
CA ASN A 31 -8.42 -1.22 15.98
C ASN A 31 -9.70 -0.60 16.55
N LYS A 32 -9.74 0.72 16.69
CA LYS A 32 -10.93 1.43 17.15
C LYS A 32 -12.11 1.23 16.19
N TRP A 33 -11.91 1.47 14.91
CA TRP A 33 -12.99 1.46 13.92
C TRP A 33 -13.33 0.06 13.39
N SER A 34 -12.47 -0.93 13.61
CA SER A 34 -12.77 -2.35 13.33
C SER A 34 -13.84 -2.93 14.25
N GLN A 35 -14.05 -2.32 15.44
CA GLN A 35 -15.09 -2.71 16.39
C GLN A 35 -16.44 -2.02 16.10
N VAL A 36 -16.45 -1.01 15.24
CA VAL A 36 -17.67 -0.28 14.91
C VAL A 36 -18.27 -0.85 13.63
N ARG A 37 -19.50 -1.34 13.73
CA ARG A 37 -20.22 -1.88 12.56
C ARG A 37 -20.54 -0.77 11.55
N ALA A 38 -20.30 -1.02 10.29
CA ALA A 38 -20.68 -0.11 9.22
C ALA A 38 -22.22 -0.03 9.12
N SER A 39 -22.76 1.16 8.90
CA SER A 39 -24.20 1.39 8.78
C SER A 39 -24.81 0.64 7.58
N SER A 40 -24.03 0.39 6.54
CA SER A 40 -24.44 -0.40 5.37
C SER A 40 -24.60 -1.90 5.70
N GLY A 41 -23.97 -2.39 6.78
CA GLY A 41 -23.88 -3.80 7.12
C GLY A 41 -23.04 -4.65 6.17
N LEU A 42 -22.47 -4.05 5.12
CA LEU A 42 -21.63 -4.75 4.13
C LEU A 42 -20.24 -5.02 4.69
N THR A 43 -19.65 -6.14 4.30
CA THR A 43 -18.23 -6.42 4.48
C THR A 43 -17.38 -5.58 3.52
N GLY A 44 -16.06 -5.47 3.77
CA GLY A 44 -15.18 -4.74 2.87
C GLY A 44 -15.20 -5.28 1.43
N ALA A 45 -15.23 -6.61 1.27
CA ALA A 45 -15.31 -7.21 -0.06
C ALA A 45 -16.65 -6.96 -0.77
N GLU A 46 -17.75 -7.01 -0.03
CA GLU A 46 -19.09 -6.69 -0.59
C GLU A 46 -19.20 -5.22 -0.97
N ALA A 47 -18.69 -4.32 -0.13
CA ALA A 47 -18.65 -2.89 -0.42
C ALA A 47 -17.82 -2.60 -1.69
N ALA A 48 -16.63 -3.18 -1.82
CA ALA A 48 -15.81 -3.04 -3.03
C ALA A 48 -16.55 -3.54 -4.28
N LYS A 49 -17.12 -4.75 -4.25
CA LYS A 49 -17.87 -5.32 -5.37
C LYS A 49 -19.09 -4.47 -5.75
N GLN A 50 -19.80 -3.92 -4.76
CA GLN A 50 -20.94 -3.04 -5.00
C GLN A 50 -20.52 -1.73 -5.66
N LEU A 51 -19.39 -1.12 -5.24
CA LEU A 51 -18.85 0.09 -5.86
C LEU A 51 -18.39 -0.19 -7.29
N ILE A 52 -17.69 -1.30 -7.54
CA ILE A 52 -17.29 -1.73 -8.89
C ILE A 52 -18.53 -1.90 -9.79
N SER A 53 -19.57 -2.57 -9.31
CA SER A 53 -20.77 -2.76 -10.10
C SER A 53 -21.49 -1.44 -10.41
N ARG A 54 -21.52 -0.52 -9.45
CA ARG A 54 -22.12 0.80 -9.66
C ARG A 54 -21.36 1.66 -10.65
N SER A 55 -20.01 1.61 -10.65
CA SER A 55 -19.20 2.34 -11.64
C SER A 55 -19.55 1.95 -13.09
N ALA A 56 -20.03 0.72 -13.29
CA ALA A 56 -20.45 0.24 -14.60
C ALA A 56 -21.81 0.81 -15.07
N PHE A 57 -22.67 1.23 -14.13
CA PHE A 57 -24.00 1.75 -14.43
C PHE A 57 -24.04 3.28 -14.55
N VAL A 58 -23.12 3.97 -13.88
CA VAL A 58 -23.03 5.42 -13.93
C VAL A 58 -22.18 5.79 -15.15
N GLY A 59 -22.78 5.76 -16.33
CA GLY A 59 -22.19 6.29 -17.56
C GLY A 59 -22.04 7.83 -17.55
N GLU A 60 -21.88 8.42 -16.35
CA GLU A 60 -21.61 9.84 -16.17
C GLU A 60 -20.18 10.16 -16.57
N ALA A 61 -20.02 11.20 -17.35
CA ALA A 61 -18.73 11.74 -17.74
C ALA A 61 -17.87 12.00 -16.49
N GLY A 62 -16.80 11.22 -16.32
CA GLY A 62 -15.85 11.38 -15.22
C GLY A 62 -15.75 10.23 -14.20
N VAL A 63 -16.60 9.19 -14.29
CA VAL A 63 -16.43 7.99 -13.45
C VAL A 63 -15.67 6.92 -14.23
N PRO A 64 -14.47 6.48 -13.78
CA PRO A 64 -13.69 5.48 -14.48
C PRO A 64 -14.38 4.12 -14.46
N ASP A 65 -14.23 3.37 -15.54
CA ASP A 65 -14.76 2.00 -15.65
C ASP A 65 -13.89 1.02 -14.86
N LEU A 66 -14.46 0.45 -13.80
CA LEU A 66 -13.79 -0.50 -12.91
C LEU A 66 -14.20 -1.96 -13.18
N ARG A 67 -14.94 -2.26 -14.25
CA ARG A 67 -15.43 -3.63 -14.54
C ARG A 67 -14.32 -4.68 -14.66
N ASN A 68 -13.12 -4.25 -15.02
CA ASN A 68 -11.97 -5.12 -15.15
C ASN A 68 -11.25 -5.38 -13.82
N VAL A 69 -11.67 -4.73 -12.73
CA VAL A 69 -11.06 -4.91 -11.40
C VAL A 69 -11.63 -6.14 -10.74
N ARG A 70 -10.74 -7.07 -10.39
CA ARG A 70 -11.08 -8.29 -9.65
C ARG A 70 -10.87 -8.06 -8.16
N VAL A 71 -11.67 -8.72 -7.33
CA VAL A 71 -11.52 -8.69 -5.87
C VAL A 71 -11.14 -10.10 -5.41
N LEU A 72 -9.94 -10.24 -4.86
CA LEU A 72 -9.38 -11.50 -4.36
C LEU A 72 -8.94 -11.38 -2.91
N GLY A 73 -8.93 -12.50 -2.18
CA GLY A 73 -8.36 -12.58 -0.83
C GLY A 73 -6.84 -12.73 -0.87
N ILE A 74 -6.15 -12.08 0.07
CA ILE A 74 -4.71 -12.27 0.31
C ILE A 74 -4.47 -12.63 1.77
N GLY A 75 -3.50 -13.50 2.05
CA GLY A 75 -3.12 -13.83 3.42
C GLY A 75 -2.41 -12.67 4.14
N GLY A 76 -2.46 -12.68 5.47
CA GLY A 76 -1.82 -11.66 6.30
C GLY A 76 -2.82 -10.73 6.97
N ASN A 77 -2.30 -9.71 7.65
CA ASN A 77 -3.09 -8.71 8.36
C ASN A 77 -2.68 -7.31 7.89
N LEU A 78 -3.63 -6.50 7.44
CA LEU A 78 -3.37 -5.19 6.82
C LEU A 78 -2.41 -5.28 5.62
N THR A 79 -2.57 -6.33 4.82
CA THR A 79 -1.83 -6.56 3.57
C THR A 79 -2.66 -6.14 2.35
N ASP A 80 -3.74 -5.44 2.62
CA ASP A 80 -4.66 -4.94 1.60
C ASP A 80 -3.92 -4.07 0.59
N ASN A 81 -4.17 -4.27 -0.70
CA ASN A 81 -3.54 -3.48 -1.74
C ASN A 81 -4.24 -3.65 -3.09
N TYR A 82 -4.16 -2.62 -3.92
CA TYR A 82 -4.49 -2.71 -5.35
C TYR A 82 -3.22 -2.93 -6.18
N ASN A 83 -3.25 -3.92 -7.07
CA ASN A 83 -2.18 -4.17 -8.03
C ASN A 83 -2.60 -3.70 -9.44
N PRO A 84 -1.98 -2.64 -9.99
CA PRO A 84 -2.33 -2.12 -11.30
C PRO A 84 -1.90 -3.01 -12.47
N GLN A 85 -0.97 -3.95 -12.26
CA GLN A 85 -0.51 -4.84 -13.33
C GLN A 85 -1.53 -5.90 -13.70
N ASP A 86 -2.19 -6.48 -12.72
CA ASP A 86 -3.22 -7.51 -12.90
C ASP A 86 -4.64 -7.01 -12.65
N LYS A 87 -4.80 -5.70 -12.39
CA LYS A 87 -6.09 -5.03 -12.10
C LYS A 87 -6.85 -5.74 -10.98
N THR A 88 -6.15 -6.09 -9.92
CA THR A 88 -6.73 -6.87 -8.83
C THR A 88 -6.64 -6.12 -7.50
N LEU A 89 -7.77 -6.07 -6.81
CA LEU A 89 -7.90 -5.61 -5.44
C LEU A 89 -7.71 -6.81 -4.51
N TYR A 90 -6.61 -6.82 -3.78
CA TYR A 90 -6.31 -7.84 -2.78
C TYR A 90 -6.75 -7.36 -1.41
N LEU A 91 -7.59 -8.15 -0.73
CA LEU A 91 -8.10 -7.84 0.60
C LEU A 91 -7.72 -8.92 1.61
N SER A 92 -7.19 -8.51 2.74
CA SER A 92 -6.90 -9.39 3.87
C SER A 92 -8.19 -9.93 4.50
N PRO A 93 -8.16 -11.07 5.20
CA PRO A 93 -9.36 -11.68 5.79
C PRO A 93 -10.09 -10.74 6.76
N SER A 94 -9.35 -9.91 7.50
CA SER A 94 -9.89 -8.94 8.45
C SER A 94 -10.65 -7.79 7.77
N VAL A 95 -10.33 -7.48 6.53
CA VAL A 95 -11.03 -6.48 5.71
C VAL A 95 -12.11 -7.13 4.85
N ALA A 96 -11.77 -8.22 4.16
CA ALA A 96 -12.71 -8.88 3.24
C ALA A 96 -14.00 -9.33 3.92
N ASN A 97 -13.89 -9.89 5.15
CA ASN A 97 -15.01 -10.57 5.81
C ASN A 97 -15.65 -9.77 6.95
N SER A 98 -15.12 -8.59 7.29
CA SER A 98 -15.62 -7.79 8.41
C SER A 98 -16.61 -6.72 7.95
N PRO A 99 -17.81 -6.62 8.55
CA PRO A 99 -18.77 -5.54 8.29
C PRO A 99 -18.50 -4.30 9.16
N SER A 100 -17.23 -3.93 9.34
CA SER A 100 -16.80 -2.81 10.17
C SER A 100 -16.50 -1.55 9.34
N VAL A 101 -16.57 -0.39 10.00
CA VAL A 101 -16.21 0.90 9.40
C VAL A 101 -14.78 0.87 8.86
N ALA A 102 -13.83 0.31 9.62
CA ALA A 102 -12.45 0.18 9.18
C ALA A 102 -12.32 -0.68 7.91
N ALA A 103 -12.99 -1.84 7.87
CA ALA A 103 -12.93 -2.73 6.73
C ALA A 103 -13.48 -2.10 5.44
N VAL A 104 -14.63 -1.45 5.54
CA VAL A 104 -15.22 -0.73 4.39
C VAL A 104 -14.33 0.44 3.96
N ALA A 105 -13.76 1.19 4.91
CA ALA A 105 -12.89 2.31 4.60
C ALA A 105 -11.59 1.86 3.91
N VAL A 106 -10.95 0.78 4.37
CA VAL A 106 -9.75 0.22 3.73
C VAL A 106 -10.06 -0.28 2.33
N ALA A 107 -11.14 -1.07 2.17
CA ALA A 107 -11.55 -1.55 0.86
C ALA A 107 -11.86 -0.42 -0.13
N ALA A 108 -12.52 0.65 0.33
CA ALA A 108 -12.79 1.84 -0.47
C ALA A 108 -11.50 2.62 -0.82
N HIS A 109 -10.52 2.68 0.11
CA HIS A 109 -9.23 3.31 -0.14
C HIS A 109 -8.46 2.59 -1.26
N GLU A 110 -8.37 1.27 -1.18
CA GLU A 110 -7.69 0.47 -2.22
C GLU A 110 -8.42 0.55 -3.58
N LEU A 111 -9.76 0.62 -3.55
CA LEU A 111 -10.54 0.86 -4.77
C LEU A 111 -10.29 2.26 -5.36
N GLY A 112 -10.00 3.26 -4.50
CA GLY A 112 -9.56 4.58 -4.94
C GLY A 112 -8.27 4.51 -5.77
N HIS A 113 -7.34 3.61 -5.45
CA HIS A 113 -6.16 3.36 -6.27
C HIS A 113 -6.51 2.73 -7.63
N ALA A 114 -7.53 1.87 -7.68
CA ALA A 114 -8.03 1.34 -8.95
C ALA A 114 -8.65 2.44 -9.83
N MET A 115 -9.36 3.40 -9.22
CA MET A 115 -9.89 4.57 -9.94
C MET A 115 -8.75 5.45 -10.49
N GLN A 116 -7.75 5.76 -9.67
CA GLN A 116 -6.58 6.53 -10.10
C GLN A 116 -5.83 5.86 -11.26
N ASP A 117 -5.72 4.54 -11.24
CA ASP A 117 -5.09 3.78 -12.32
C ASP A 117 -5.95 3.83 -13.61
N ALA A 118 -7.27 3.67 -13.50
CA ALA A 118 -8.19 3.76 -14.63
C ALA A 118 -8.21 5.15 -15.28
N GLU A 119 -8.07 6.21 -14.48
CA GLU A 119 -7.93 7.60 -14.94
C GLU A 119 -6.52 7.90 -15.51
N GLY A 120 -5.58 7.00 -15.34
CA GLY A 120 -4.21 7.20 -15.78
C GLY A 120 -3.44 8.23 -14.96
N TYR A 121 -3.73 8.35 -13.66
CA TYR A 121 -3.14 9.30 -12.73
C TYR A 121 -1.61 9.25 -12.72
N LEU A 122 -0.98 10.34 -13.15
CA LEU A 122 0.46 10.41 -13.37
C LEU A 122 1.32 10.03 -12.15
N PRO A 123 1.05 10.51 -10.91
CA PRO A 123 1.86 10.13 -9.76
C PRO A 123 1.87 8.62 -9.48
N MET A 124 0.75 7.94 -9.73
CA MET A 124 0.68 6.48 -9.57
C MET A 124 1.50 5.75 -10.64
N LYS A 125 1.47 6.22 -11.89
CA LYS A 125 2.32 5.71 -12.97
C LYS A 125 3.80 5.90 -12.66
N PHE A 126 4.19 7.07 -12.17
CA PHE A 126 5.56 7.35 -11.72
C PHE A 126 5.99 6.40 -10.61
N ARG A 127 5.17 6.22 -9.57
CA ARG A 127 5.45 5.27 -8.50
C ARG A 127 5.65 3.86 -9.05
N SER A 128 4.74 3.39 -9.90
CA SER A 128 4.80 2.05 -10.49
C SER A 128 6.04 1.83 -11.36
N ALA A 129 6.50 2.86 -12.06
CA ALA A 129 7.73 2.82 -12.86
C ALA A 129 9.00 2.86 -11.97
N LEU A 130 8.98 3.57 -10.84
CA LEU A 130 10.12 3.68 -9.94
C LEU A 130 10.36 2.41 -9.11
N VAL A 131 9.32 1.65 -8.76
CA VAL A 131 9.44 0.44 -7.93
C VAL A 131 10.46 -0.57 -8.50
N PRO A 132 10.42 -0.98 -9.77
CA PRO A 132 11.41 -1.91 -10.31
C PRO A 132 12.83 -1.31 -10.31
N MET A 133 12.98 -0.02 -10.57
CA MET A 133 14.27 0.66 -10.54
C MET A 133 14.86 0.67 -9.12
N VAL A 134 14.05 0.97 -8.11
CA VAL A 134 14.45 0.94 -6.69
C VAL A 134 14.83 -0.48 -6.27
N ASN A 135 14.08 -1.50 -6.68
CA ASN A 135 14.39 -2.89 -6.35
C ASN A 135 15.72 -3.34 -6.99
N ILE A 136 15.98 -2.98 -8.24
CA ILE A 136 17.26 -3.27 -8.92
C ILE A 136 18.39 -2.54 -8.20
N GLY A 137 18.23 -1.24 -7.91
CA GLY A 137 19.24 -0.44 -7.22
C GLY A 137 19.55 -0.97 -5.81
N SER A 138 18.53 -1.34 -5.04
CA SER A 138 18.71 -1.92 -3.71
C SER A 138 19.43 -3.27 -3.76
N ASN A 139 19.04 -4.16 -4.67
CA ASN A 139 19.69 -5.46 -4.82
C ASN A 139 21.15 -5.31 -5.26
N LEU A 140 21.43 -4.41 -6.22
CA LEU A 140 22.79 -4.12 -6.65
C LEU A 140 23.61 -3.51 -5.51
N GLY A 141 23.04 -2.60 -4.72
CA GLY A 141 23.68 -2.03 -3.55
C GLY A 141 24.11 -3.10 -2.54
N TRP A 142 23.24 -4.06 -2.23
CA TRP A 142 23.60 -5.19 -1.35
C TRP A 142 24.72 -6.05 -1.93
N ILE A 143 24.71 -6.32 -3.23
CA ILE A 143 25.77 -7.09 -3.90
C ILE A 143 27.10 -6.36 -3.82
N LEU A 144 27.11 -5.04 -4.04
CA LEU A 144 28.31 -4.22 -3.95
C LEU A 144 28.87 -4.14 -2.52
N ILE A 145 28.00 -4.02 -1.51
CA ILE A 145 28.40 -4.04 -0.10
C ILE A 145 29.05 -5.40 0.25
N LEU A 146 28.42 -6.50 -0.14
CA LEU A 146 28.96 -7.84 0.10
C LEU A 146 30.29 -8.06 -0.64
N ALA A 147 30.39 -7.64 -1.90
CA ALA A 147 31.61 -7.70 -2.67
C ALA A 147 32.73 -6.87 -2.01
N GLY A 148 32.43 -5.63 -1.60
CA GLY A 148 33.38 -4.78 -0.87
C GLY A 148 33.91 -5.43 0.41
N LEU A 149 33.02 -6.11 1.16
CA LEU A 149 33.40 -6.83 2.38
C LEU A 149 34.27 -8.04 2.08
N ILE A 150 33.94 -8.84 1.06
CA ILE A 150 34.70 -10.06 0.67
C ILE A 150 36.09 -9.69 0.14
N PHE A 151 36.16 -8.70 -0.74
CA PHE A 151 37.40 -8.27 -1.38
C PHE A 151 38.20 -7.28 -0.53
N ARG A 152 37.73 -6.93 0.68
CA ARG A 152 38.29 -5.91 1.57
C ARG A 152 38.52 -4.55 0.91
N VAL A 153 37.74 -4.24 -0.08
CA VAL A 153 37.72 -2.94 -0.76
C VAL A 153 36.71 -2.06 -0.04
N THR A 154 37.16 -1.35 0.98
CA THR A 154 36.26 -0.53 1.84
C THR A 154 35.55 0.57 1.09
N GLU A 155 36.09 1.02 -0.04
CA GLU A 155 35.50 2.04 -0.92
C GLU A 155 34.24 1.58 -1.64
N LEU A 156 34.03 0.27 -1.81
CA LEU A 156 32.81 -0.30 -2.39
C LEU A 156 31.68 -0.47 -1.36
N ALA A 157 31.97 -0.34 -0.07
CA ALA A 157 30.99 -0.50 1.02
C ALA A 157 30.47 0.86 1.53
N TRP A 158 30.98 1.95 1.02
CA TRP A 158 30.60 3.33 1.35
C TRP A 158 30.10 4.05 0.09
#